data_c44b12cc787995dae81b3c6220ed3203
#
_entry.id   c44b12cc787995dae81b3c6220ed3203
#
_cell.length_a   1.000
_cell.length_b   1.000
_cell.length_c   1.000
_cell.angle_alpha   90.00
_cell.angle_beta   90.00
_cell.angle_gamma   90.00
#
_symmetry.space_group_name_H-M   'P 1'
#
loop_
_entity.id
_entity.type
_entity.pdbx_description
1 polymer ?
#
loop_
_entity_poly.entity_id
_entity_poly.type
_entity_poly.pdbx_seq_one_letter_code
_entity_poly.pdbx_strand_id
1 'polypeptide(L)'
;MNTTDEKVFLIGDLAGYTALTEAHGDMSAAKIVKRYVEIVNDNIFPGTKLVERVGDEILMVSNDAKSIVRTAVNLRDTIESEQYFPCVHAGIHVGSALEKDGHYFGKALNLASRVAAYARGGEILCTDKIVHMACDIEDVDYRALGSIEFKHIPEPVAVFEVIVGGRVGECTIFDPVCHMHVQPDTAVAQLRVDERVYYFCSLDCAKAFSNNPECFLNH
;
A
#
# COMPACT_ATOMS: atom_id res chain seq x y z
N MET A 1 2.79 -0.74 -32.82
CA MET A 1 4.26 -0.59 -32.67
C MET A 1 4.61 -0.96 -31.26
N ASN A 2 5.48 -1.94 -31.06
CA ASN A 2 5.95 -2.27 -29.70
C ASN A 2 7.02 -1.23 -29.33
N THR A 3 6.69 -0.26 -28.50
CA THR A 3 7.65 0.71 -27.97
C THR A 3 8.12 0.26 -26.62
N THR A 4 9.43 0.23 -26.43
CA THR A 4 10.03 -0.03 -25.11
C THR A 4 10.48 1.32 -24.57
N ASP A 5 9.64 1.96 -23.77
CA ASP A 5 9.93 3.25 -23.16
C ASP A 5 10.15 3.07 -21.66
N GLU A 6 10.94 3.96 -21.07
CA GLU A 6 11.07 4.02 -19.62
C GLU A 6 9.80 4.64 -19.02
N LYS A 7 9.19 3.94 -18.08
CA LYS A 7 7.96 4.34 -17.39
C LYS A 7 8.14 4.21 -15.89
N VAL A 8 7.38 4.99 -15.17
CA VAL A 8 7.26 4.88 -13.70
C VAL A 8 6.02 4.08 -13.38
N PHE A 9 6.21 3.02 -12.60
CA PHE A 9 5.17 2.10 -12.16
C PHE A 9 4.91 2.28 -10.67
N LEU A 10 3.66 2.32 -10.30
CA LEU A 10 3.18 2.18 -8.93
C LEU A 10 2.29 0.95 -8.85
N ILE A 11 2.60 0.05 -7.94
CA ILE A 11 1.71 -1.02 -7.54
C ILE A 11 1.31 -0.74 -6.09
N GLY A 12 0.01 -0.72 -5.86
CA GLY A 12 -0.57 -0.49 -4.53
C GLY A 12 -1.60 -1.57 -4.22
N ASP A 13 -1.69 -1.96 -2.95
CA ASP A 13 -2.57 -3.02 -2.48
C ASP A 13 -3.08 -2.70 -1.08
N LEU A 14 -4.24 -3.26 -0.69
CA LEU A 14 -4.81 -3.08 0.64
C LEU A 14 -4.22 -4.09 1.63
N ALA A 15 -3.62 -3.59 2.70
CA ALA A 15 -3.04 -4.44 3.72
C ALA A 15 -4.11 -5.29 4.41
N GLY A 16 -3.93 -6.62 4.41
CA GLY A 16 -4.81 -7.55 5.11
C GLY A 16 -6.17 -7.77 4.45
N TYR A 17 -6.34 -7.49 3.16
CA TYR A 17 -7.62 -7.67 2.46
C TYR A 17 -8.17 -9.10 2.57
N THR A 18 -7.32 -10.12 2.53
CA THR A 18 -7.74 -11.52 2.75
C THR A 18 -8.31 -11.71 4.16
N ALA A 19 -7.62 -11.23 5.19
CA ALA A 19 -8.08 -11.33 6.59
C ALA A 19 -9.39 -10.56 6.80
N LEU A 20 -9.55 -9.41 6.15
CA LEU A 20 -10.79 -8.63 6.14
C LEU A 20 -11.94 -9.43 5.51
N THR A 21 -11.70 -10.08 4.38
CA THR A 21 -12.71 -10.89 3.68
C THR A 21 -13.15 -12.08 4.55
N GLU A 22 -12.21 -12.77 5.18
CA GLU A 22 -12.50 -13.87 6.11
C GLU A 22 -13.29 -13.40 7.34
N ALA A 23 -12.96 -12.23 7.91
CA ALA A 23 -13.60 -11.73 9.12
C ALA A 23 -15.00 -11.13 8.87
N HIS A 24 -15.19 -10.45 7.73
CA HIS A 24 -16.41 -9.65 7.46
C HIS A 24 -17.21 -10.12 6.25
N GLY A 25 -16.73 -11.14 5.52
CA GLY A 25 -17.38 -11.74 4.37
C GLY A 25 -17.30 -10.92 3.08
N ASP A 26 -17.58 -11.58 1.94
CA ASP A 26 -17.42 -11.06 0.59
C ASP A 26 -18.15 -9.74 0.33
N MET A 27 -19.35 -9.58 0.90
CA MET A 27 -20.16 -8.36 0.72
C MET A 27 -19.52 -7.13 1.34
N SER A 28 -18.86 -7.28 2.50
CA SER A 28 -18.13 -6.19 3.15
C SER A 28 -16.85 -5.88 2.39
N ALA A 29 -16.11 -6.91 1.99
CA ALA A 29 -14.91 -6.79 1.17
C ALA A 29 -15.21 -6.08 -0.16
N ALA A 30 -16.30 -6.42 -0.85
CA ALA A 30 -16.71 -5.76 -2.09
C ALA A 30 -17.03 -4.26 -1.90
N LYS A 31 -17.62 -3.87 -0.77
CA LYS A 31 -17.86 -2.45 -0.44
C LYS A 31 -16.55 -1.69 -0.22
N ILE A 32 -15.60 -2.30 0.47
CA ILE A 32 -14.26 -1.74 0.68
C ILE A 32 -13.55 -1.52 -0.66
N VAL A 33 -13.51 -2.55 -1.53
CA VAL A 33 -12.90 -2.42 -2.86
C VAL A 33 -13.59 -1.34 -3.71
N LYS A 34 -14.93 -1.27 -3.66
CA LYS A 34 -15.65 -0.20 -4.37
C LYS A 34 -15.22 1.18 -3.87
N ARG A 35 -15.19 1.39 -2.55
CA ARG A 35 -14.73 2.66 -1.95
C ARG A 35 -13.28 2.96 -2.28
N TYR A 36 -12.41 1.94 -2.24
CA TYR A 36 -11.00 2.06 -2.63
C TYR A 36 -10.84 2.58 -4.06
N VAL A 37 -11.60 2.02 -5.01
CA VAL A 37 -11.57 2.48 -6.41
C VAL A 37 -12.02 3.94 -6.56
N GLU A 38 -13.02 4.37 -5.80
CA GLU A 38 -13.45 5.77 -5.77
C GLU A 38 -12.32 6.66 -5.27
N ILE A 39 -11.70 6.31 -4.12
CA ILE A 39 -10.56 7.04 -3.55
C ILE A 39 -9.39 7.07 -4.54
N VAL A 40 -9.06 5.94 -5.18
CA VAL A 40 -8.01 5.88 -6.20
C VAL A 40 -8.25 6.89 -7.32
N ASN A 41 -9.45 6.89 -7.91
CA ASN A 41 -9.78 7.80 -9.01
C ASN A 41 -9.74 9.27 -8.62
N ASP A 42 -10.14 9.60 -7.39
CA ASP A 42 -10.19 10.97 -6.88
C ASP A 42 -8.79 11.51 -6.55
N ASN A 43 -7.79 10.63 -6.35
CA ASN A 43 -6.43 10.98 -5.93
C ASN A 43 -5.36 10.84 -7.03
N ILE A 44 -5.73 10.48 -8.26
CA ILE A 44 -4.79 10.40 -9.39
C ILE A 44 -4.27 11.80 -9.74
N PHE A 45 -2.99 12.02 -9.56
CA PHE A 45 -2.34 13.27 -9.95
C PHE A 45 -2.18 13.35 -11.47
N PRO A 46 -2.29 14.56 -12.09
CA PRO A 46 -2.13 14.74 -13.53
C PRO A 46 -0.85 14.10 -14.06
N GLY A 47 -0.96 13.34 -15.16
CA GLY A 47 0.16 12.60 -15.75
C GLY A 47 0.28 11.14 -15.28
N THR A 48 -0.46 10.74 -14.24
CA THR A 48 -0.59 9.33 -13.79
C THR A 48 -1.87 8.72 -14.37
N LYS A 49 -1.83 7.44 -14.68
CA LYS A 49 -2.97 6.66 -15.20
C LYS A 49 -3.12 5.36 -14.41
N LEU A 50 -4.33 5.04 -14.01
CA LEU A 50 -4.70 3.68 -13.58
C LEU A 50 -4.78 2.81 -14.83
N VAL A 51 -3.95 1.77 -14.91
CA VAL A 51 -3.84 0.88 -16.07
C VAL A 51 -4.58 -0.42 -15.83
N GLU A 52 -4.42 -0.99 -14.66
CA GLU A 52 -4.98 -2.30 -14.33
C GLU A 52 -5.40 -2.34 -12.85
N ARG A 53 -6.41 -3.15 -12.58
CA ARG A 53 -6.86 -3.48 -11.23
C ARG A 53 -7.25 -4.96 -11.17
N VAL A 54 -6.72 -5.66 -10.18
CA VAL A 54 -7.07 -7.05 -9.89
C VAL A 54 -7.42 -7.17 -8.41
N GLY A 55 -8.71 -7.33 -8.10
CA GLY A 55 -9.15 -7.30 -6.70
C GLY A 55 -8.93 -5.92 -6.09
N ASP A 56 -8.12 -5.86 -5.06
CA ASP A 56 -7.64 -4.68 -4.35
C ASP A 56 -6.27 -4.18 -4.84
N GLU A 57 -5.55 -4.96 -5.65
CA GLU A 57 -4.30 -4.50 -6.26
C GLU A 57 -4.57 -3.55 -7.44
N ILE A 58 -3.83 -2.45 -7.49
CA ILE A 58 -3.85 -1.45 -8.56
C ILE A 58 -2.47 -1.32 -9.20
N LEU A 59 -2.45 -1.15 -10.52
CA LEU A 59 -1.28 -0.76 -11.30
C LEU A 59 -1.50 0.62 -11.89
N MET A 60 -0.63 1.55 -11.54
CA MET A 60 -0.59 2.88 -12.13
C MET A 60 0.70 3.12 -12.88
N VAL A 61 0.65 3.94 -13.92
CA VAL A 61 1.78 4.28 -14.76
C VAL A 61 1.83 5.78 -15.00
N SER A 62 3.05 6.34 -15.00
CA SER A 62 3.33 7.72 -15.37
C SER A 62 4.63 7.82 -16.18
N ASN A 63 4.79 8.91 -16.92
CA ASN A 63 6.08 9.33 -17.47
C ASN A 63 6.85 10.23 -16.49
N ASP A 64 6.23 10.65 -15.40
CA ASP A 64 6.79 11.57 -14.42
C ASP A 64 6.75 10.96 -13.01
N ALA A 65 7.93 10.82 -12.41
CA ALA A 65 8.09 10.27 -11.07
C ALA A 65 7.42 11.12 -9.98
N LYS A 66 7.41 12.45 -10.16
CA LYS A 66 6.76 13.34 -9.18
C LYS A 66 5.26 13.16 -9.15
N SER A 67 4.63 13.02 -10.31
CA SER A 67 3.18 12.78 -10.42
C SER A 67 2.78 11.48 -9.73
N ILE A 68 3.58 10.41 -9.91
CA ILE A 68 3.25 9.11 -9.32
C ILE A 68 3.49 9.08 -7.81
N VAL A 69 4.57 9.73 -7.32
CA VAL A 69 4.84 9.87 -5.88
C VAL A 69 3.71 10.67 -5.20
N ARG A 70 3.30 11.81 -5.79
CA ARG A 70 2.16 12.59 -5.26
C ARG A 70 0.86 11.79 -5.26
N THR A 71 0.60 11.00 -6.31
CA THR A 71 -0.56 10.10 -6.34
C THR A 71 -0.51 9.10 -5.19
N ALA A 72 0.63 8.46 -4.94
CA ALA A 72 0.80 7.51 -3.85
C ALA A 72 0.58 8.15 -2.47
N VAL A 73 1.14 9.33 -2.26
CA VAL A 73 0.99 10.10 -1.02
C VAL A 73 -0.47 10.50 -0.80
N ASN A 74 -1.11 11.13 -1.79
CA ASN A 74 -2.51 11.54 -1.67
C ASN A 74 -3.43 10.35 -1.39
N LEU A 75 -3.19 9.23 -2.07
CA LEU A 75 -3.96 8.00 -1.88
C LEU A 75 -3.83 7.48 -0.45
N ARG A 76 -2.59 7.37 0.07
CA ARG A 76 -2.33 6.95 1.45
C ARG A 76 -3.03 7.87 2.45
N ASP A 77 -2.80 9.18 2.35
CA ASP A 77 -3.32 10.17 3.30
C ASP A 77 -4.85 10.20 3.31
N THR A 78 -5.48 10.04 2.13
CA THR A 78 -6.94 9.92 2.02
C THR A 78 -7.45 8.65 2.69
N ILE A 79 -6.79 7.50 2.46
CA ILE A 79 -7.16 6.23 3.07
C ILE A 79 -6.98 6.27 4.59
N GLU A 80 -5.92 6.88 5.10
CA GLU A 80 -5.69 7.05 6.54
C GLU A 80 -6.79 7.88 7.22
N SER A 81 -7.47 8.74 6.47
CA SER A 81 -8.62 9.52 6.98
C SER A 81 -9.93 8.73 7.02
N GLU A 82 -10.03 7.61 6.31
CA GLU A 82 -11.21 6.74 6.30
C GLU A 82 -11.27 5.90 7.59
N GLN A 83 -12.44 5.87 8.24
CA GLN A 83 -12.65 5.02 9.41
C GLN A 83 -12.91 3.58 9.02
N TYR A 84 -12.33 2.64 9.76
CA TYR A 84 -12.49 1.21 9.53
C TYR A 84 -12.17 0.79 8.08
N PHE A 85 -11.06 1.30 7.61
CA PHE A 85 -10.56 1.01 6.27
C PHE A 85 -9.17 0.38 6.34
N PRO A 86 -8.84 -0.60 5.46
CA PRO A 86 -7.49 -1.16 5.40
C PRO A 86 -6.50 -0.10 4.93
N CYS A 87 -5.29 -0.13 5.46
CA CYS A 87 -4.23 0.73 4.93
C CYS A 87 -3.80 0.27 3.54
N VAL A 88 -3.39 1.23 2.71
CA VAL A 88 -2.70 0.91 1.46
C VAL A 88 -1.21 0.78 1.71
N HIS A 89 -0.56 -0.17 1.04
CA HIS A 89 0.88 -0.19 0.86
C HIS A 89 1.22 -0.12 -0.63
N ALA A 90 2.36 0.46 -0.96
CA ALA A 90 2.71 0.67 -2.35
C ALA A 90 4.20 0.54 -2.63
N GLY A 91 4.52 0.11 -3.88
CA GLY A 91 5.88 0.08 -4.41
C GLY A 91 5.98 0.88 -5.70
N ILE A 92 7.02 1.74 -5.78
CA ILE A 92 7.27 2.60 -6.95
C ILE A 92 8.64 2.27 -7.54
N HIS A 93 8.66 2.02 -8.86
CA HIS A 93 9.89 1.78 -9.60
C HIS A 93 9.83 2.40 -11.00
N VAL A 94 10.97 2.78 -11.54
CA VAL A 94 11.13 3.29 -12.92
C VAL A 94 12.00 2.36 -13.74
N GLY A 95 11.55 2.02 -14.93
CA GLY A 95 12.34 1.21 -15.86
C GLY A 95 11.61 0.94 -17.17
N SER A 96 12.32 0.29 -18.08
CA SER A 96 11.79 -0.03 -19.41
C SER A 96 10.78 -1.17 -19.36
N ALA A 97 9.65 -0.98 -20.02
CA ALA A 97 8.62 -2.00 -20.18
C ALA A 97 8.08 -2.01 -21.62
N LEU A 98 7.59 -3.16 -22.03
CA LEU A 98 6.87 -3.30 -23.28
C LEU A 98 5.40 -2.93 -23.04
N GLU A 99 4.90 -1.96 -23.79
CA GLU A 99 3.47 -1.66 -23.85
C GLU A 99 2.85 -2.39 -25.04
N LYS A 100 1.81 -3.17 -24.77
CA LYS A 100 1.04 -3.88 -25.78
C LYS A 100 -0.42 -3.92 -25.40
N ASP A 101 -1.28 -3.44 -26.27
CA ASP A 101 -2.74 -3.42 -26.10
C ASP A 101 -3.20 -2.76 -24.78
N GLY A 102 -2.47 -1.72 -24.33
CA GLY A 102 -2.75 -1.02 -23.08
C GLY A 102 -2.21 -1.69 -21.81
N HIS A 103 -1.56 -2.84 -21.93
CA HIS A 103 -0.92 -3.56 -20.83
C HIS A 103 0.61 -3.38 -20.87
N TYR A 104 1.24 -3.49 -19.70
CA TYR A 104 2.69 -3.35 -19.57
C TYR A 104 3.32 -4.68 -19.15
N PHE A 105 4.47 -5.00 -19.75
CA PHE A 105 5.21 -6.24 -19.49
C PHE A 105 6.70 -5.95 -19.33
N GLY A 106 7.35 -6.61 -18.39
CA GLY A 106 8.80 -6.53 -18.27
C GLY A 106 9.35 -6.53 -16.85
N LYS A 107 10.68 -6.46 -16.78
CA LYS A 107 11.42 -6.54 -15.50
C LYS A 107 11.08 -5.40 -14.54
N ALA A 108 10.79 -4.20 -15.08
CA ALA A 108 10.45 -3.04 -14.27
C ALA A 108 9.15 -3.25 -13.50
N LEU A 109 8.13 -3.81 -14.14
CA LEU A 109 6.87 -4.15 -13.47
C LEU A 109 7.06 -5.21 -12.38
N ASN A 110 7.85 -6.25 -12.68
CA ASN A 110 8.16 -7.29 -11.70
C ASN A 110 8.88 -6.71 -10.46
N LEU A 111 9.81 -5.76 -10.67
CA LEU A 111 10.50 -5.13 -9.54
C LEU A 111 9.56 -4.22 -8.73
N ALA A 112 8.71 -3.43 -9.40
CA ALA A 112 7.70 -2.61 -8.71
C ALA A 112 6.79 -3.50 -7.82
N SER A 113 6.34 -4.66 -8.32
CA SER A 113 5.55 -5.63 -7.54
C SER A 113 6.32 -6.18 -6.33
N ARG A 114 7.63 -6.47 -6.48
CA ARG A 114 8.45 -6.94 -5.34
C ARG A 114 8.64 -5.85 -4.28
N VAL A 115 8.82 -4.61 -4.70
CA VAL A 115 8.92 -3.46 -3.78
C VAL A 115 7.59 -3.24 -3.05
N ALA A 116 6.45 -3.32 -3.77
CA ALA A 116 5.12 -3.24 -3.16
C ALA A 116 4.87 -4.36 -2.13
N ALA A 117 5.19 -5.60 -2.48
CA ALA A 117 5.03 -6.75 -1.58
C ALA A 117 5.97 -6.71 -0.34
N TYR A 118 7.02 -5.90 -0.37
CA TYR A 118 7.91 -5.70 0.77
C TYR A 118 7.41 -4.60 1.71
N ALA A 119 6.58 -3.69 1.23
CA ALA A 119 5.99 -2.61 2.01
C ALA A 119 4.96 -3.15 3.02
N ARG A 120 4.94 -2.56 4.20
CA ARG A 120 3.92 -2.79 5.22
C ARG A 120 2.73 -1.86 5.01
N GLY A 121 1.61 -2.14 5.66
CA GLY A 121 0.45 -1.26 5.62
C GLY A 121 0.79 0.19 6.01
N GLY A 122 0.41 1.14 5.16
CA GLY A 122 0.76 2.56 5.30
C GLY A 122 2.09 2.97 4.67
N GLU A 123 2.97 2.02 4.32
CA GLU A 123 4.27 2.34 3.71
C GLU A 123 4.17 2.53 2.19
N ILE A 124 4.82 3.56 1.68
CA ILE A 124 5.10 3.75 0.27
C ILE A 124 6.59 3.57 0.08
N LEU A 125 6.99 2.51 -0.62
CA LEU A 125 8.39 2.22 -0.89
C LEU A 125 8.76 2.56 -2.34
N CYS A 126 10.00 2.97 -2.55
CA CYS A 126 10.51 3.25 -3.89
C CYS A 126 11.98 2.84 -4.05
N THR A 127 12.42 2.74 -5.29
CA THR A 127 13.83 2.49 -5.61
C THR A 127 14.61 3.80 -5.75
N ASP A 128 15.94 3.72 -5.69
CA ASP A 128 16.89 4.83 -5.75
C ASP A 128 16.65 5.80 -6.92
N LYS A 129 16.33 5.29 -8.10
CA LYS A 129 16.03 6.12 -9.26
C LYS A 129 14.84 7.05 -9.02
N ILE A 130 13.81 6.60 -8.33
CA ILE A 130 12.65 7.44 -7.96
C ILE A 130 13.09 8.59 -7.06
N VAL A 131 13.92 8.29 -6.07
CA VAL A 131 14.47 9.33 -5.17
C VAL A 131 15.16 10.43 -5.98
N HIS A 132 16.03 10.06 -6.92
CA HIS A 132 16.73 11.03 -7.77
C HIS A 132 15.80 11.86 -8.66
N MET A 133 14.71 11.25 -9.16
CA MET A 133 13.77 11.92 -10.08
C MET A 133 12.73 12.78 -9.36
N ALA A 134 12.52 12.58 -8.07
CA ALA A 134 11.43 13.20 -7.31
C ALA A 134 11.91 13.86 -5.99
N CYS A 135 13.22 14.11 -5.84
CA CYS A 135 13.84 14.67 -4.62
C CYS A 135 13.44 16.11 -4.30
N ASP A 136 12.81 16.82 -5.20
CA ASP A 136 12.41 18.22 -5.06
C ASP A 136 10.88 18.39 -4.87
N ILE A 137 10.17 17.33 -4.47
CA ILE A 137 8.79 17.45 -4.05
C ILE A 137 8.77 18.06 -2.64
N GLU A 138 8.06 19.17 -2.50
CA GLU A 138 7.87 19.85 -1.21
C GLU A 138 7.20 18.91 -0.20
N ASP A 139 7.69 18.94 1.05
CA ASP A 139 7.23 18.11 2.18
C ASP A 139 7.41 16.58 2.00
N VAL A 140 8.13 16.12 0.97
CA VAL A 140 8.45 14.71 0.77
C VAL A 140 9.94 14.46 1.00
N ASP A 141 10.22 13.56 1.93
CA ASP A 141 11.56 13.05 2.24
C ASP A 141 11.67 11.55 1.91
N TYR A 142 12.88 11.04 1.86
CA TYR A 142 13.16 9.64 1.56
C TYR A 142 14.06 9.01 2.62
N ARG A 143 13.55 8.01 3.34
CA ARG A 143 14.32 7.24 4.33
C ARG A 143 14.90 6.00 3.69
N ALA A 144 16.23 5.86 3.68
CA ALA A 144 16.87 4.65 3.19
C ALA A 144 16.57 3.45 4.09
N LEU A 145 16.08 2.35 3.51
CA LEU A 145 15.88 1.06 4.18
C LEU A 145 17.05 0.11 3.93
N GLY A 146 17.98 0.47 3.03
CA GLY A 146 19.16 -0.33 2.66
C GLY A 146 18.98 -1.06 1.34
N SER A 147 19.89 -2.01 1.10
CA SER A 147 19.85 -2.88 -0.09
C SER A 147 19.12 -4.17 0.23
N ILE A 148 18.04 -4.43 -0.48
CA ILE A 148 17.14 -5.56 -0.25
C ILE A 148 17.31 -6.58 -1.37
N GLU A 149 17.46 -7.85 -1.01
CA GLU A 149 17.46 -8.98 -1.95
C GLU A 149 16.02 -9.43 -2.23
N PHE A 150 15.61 -9.36 -3.49
CA PHE A 150 14.29 -9.83 -3.91
C PHE A 150 14.39 -11.15 -4.67
N LYS A 151 13.46 -12.04 -4.43
CA LYS A 151 13.39 -13.34 -5.13
C LYS A 151 13.34 -13.13 -6.65
N HIS A 152 14.25 -13.79 -7.39
CA HIS A 152 14.42 -13.71 -8.85
C HIS A 152 14.88 -12.35 -9.38
N ILE A 153 15.36 -11.44 -8.54
CA ILE A 153 16.07 -10.23 -8.95
C ILE A 153 17.57 -10.49 -8.70
N PRO A 154 18.43 -10.39 -9.74
CA PRO A 154 19.83 -10.83 -9.64
C PRO A 154 20.67 -10.02 -8.66
N GLU A 155 20.40 -8.74 -8.50
CA GLU A 155 21.17 -7.81 -7.68
C GLU A 155 20.32 -7.22 -6.56
N PRO A 156 20.90 -6.97 -5.37
CA PRO A 156 20.21 -6.25 -4.31
C PRO A 156 19.77 -4.85 -4.79
N VAL A 157 18.61 -4.42 -4.38
CA VAL A 157 17.99 -3.16 -4.78
C VAL A 157 17.99 -2.18 -3.61
N ALA A 158 18.50 -0.97 -3.81
CA ALA A 158 18.39 0.09 -2.82
C ALA A 158 16.92 0.55 -2.73
N VAL A 159 16.33 0.39 -1.55
CA VAL A 159 14.93 0.70 -1.26
C VAL A 159 14.84 1.85 -0.28
N PHE A 160 13.90 2.73 -0.52
CA PHE A 160 13.62 3.90 0.29
C PHE A 160 12.13 3.97 0.60
N GLU A 161 11.81 4.48 1.78
CA GLU A 161 10.44 4.82 2.15
C GLU A 161 10.18 6.31 1.86
N VAL A 162 9.01 6.58 1.30
CA VAL A 162 8.51 7.94 1.06
C VAL A 162 7.88 8.48 2.34
N ILE A 163 8.47 9.51 2.91
CA ILE A 163 8.02 10.16 4.15
C ILE A 163 7.43 11.53 3.82
N VAL A 164 6.33 11.90 4.47
CA VAL A 164 5.68 13.19 4.28
C VAL A 164 5.62 13.94 5.62
N GLY A 165 6.07 15.20 5.63
CA GLY A 165 6.03 16.04 6.81
C GLY A 165 6.74 15.44 8.03
N GLY A 166 7.77 14.63 7.82
CA GLY A 166 8.50 13.89 8.86
C GLY A 166 7.73 12.72 9.47
N ARG A 167 6.54 12.39 8.94
CA ARG A 167 5.77 11.21 9.37
C ARG A 167 6.28 9.98 8.64
N VAL A 168 6.72 9.00 9.41
CA VAL A 168 6.94 7.63 8.92
C VAL A 168 5.56 7.02 8.72
N GLY A 169 5.34 6.35 7.59
CA GLY A 169 4.07 5.67 7.32
C GLY A 169 3.82 4.55 8.33
N GLU A 170 3.23 4.92 9.46
CA GLU A 170 2.69 3.97 10.42
C GLU A 170 1.19 4.16 10.47
N CYS A 171 0.46 3.25 9.89
CA CYS A 171 -0.89 2.96 10.33
C CYS A 171 -0.80 2.41 11.74
N THR A 172 -0.98 3.26 12.73
CA THR A 172 -0.46 3.04 14.08
C THR A 172 -1.22 2.02 14.91
N ILE A 173 -2.48 1.76 14.63
CA ILE A 173 -3.29 0.77 15.37
C ILE A 173 -4.21 0.04 14.40
N PHE A 174 -4.02 -1.27 14.32
CA PHE A 174 -4.83 -2.17 13.52
C PHE A 174 -5.69 -3.08 14.40
N ASP A 175 -6.86 -3.40 13.93
CA ASP A 175 -7.58 -4.57 14.40
C ASP A 175 -6.76 -5.83 14.05
N PRO A 176 -6.31 -6.61 15.05
CA PRO A 176 -5.42 -7.75 14.80
C PRO A 176 -6.08 -8.87 13.99
N VAL A 177 -7.39 -8.86 13.84
CA VAL A 177 -8.15 -9.91 13.13
C VAL A 177 -8.32 -9.57 11.66
N CYS A 178 -8.72 -8.34 11.34
CA CYS A 178 -9.06 -7.96 9.97
C CYS A 178 -8.12 -6.91 9.36
N HIS A 179 -7.13 -6.46 10.11
CA HIS A 179 -6.14 -5.45 9.72
C HIS A 179 -6.71 -4.09 9.29
N MET A 180 -7.97 -3.79 9.60
CA MET A 180 -8.51 -2.45 9.44
C MET A 180 -7.87 -1.48 10.42
N HIS A 181 -7.61 -0.25 9.95
CA HIS A 181 -7.19 0.84 10.82
C HIS A 181 -8.30 1.19 11.83
N VAL A 182 -7.93 1.24 13.10
CA VAL A 182 -8.85 1.55 14.20
C VAL A 182 -8.25 2.65 15.05
N GLN A 183 -8.98 3.75 15.22
CA GLN A 183 -8.58 4.76 16.18
C GLN A 183 -9.06 4.36 17.58
N PRO A 184 -8.25 4.50 18.63
CA PRO A 184 -8.63 4.12 20.00
C PRO A 184 -9.96 4.72 20.46
N ASP A 185 -10.19 5.99 20.11
CA ASP A 185 -11.38 6.75 20.53
C ASP A 185 -12.67 6.29 19.84
N THR A 186 -12.56 5.60 18.70
CA THR A 186 -13.71 5.14 17.90
C THR A 186 -13.81 3.62 17.83
N ALA A 187 -12.90 2.90 18.49
CA ALA A 187 -12.92 1.43 18.52
C ALA A 187 -14.23 0.90 19.08
N VAL A 188 -14.82 -0.09 18.40
CA VAL A 188 -16.07 -0.73 18.86
C VAL A 188 -15.84 -1.60 20.10
N ALA A 189 -14.65 -2.16 20.23
CA ALA A 189 -14.23 -2.92 21.40
C ALA A 189 -12.73 -2.78 21.65
N GLN A 190 -12.32 -3.01 22.90
CA GLN A 190 -10.92 -3.14 23.27
C GLN A 190 -10.74 -4.33 24.22
N LEU A 191 -9.64 -5.04 24.07
CA LEU A 191 -9.25 -6.14 24.94
C LEU A 191 -7.83 -5.94 25.43
N ARG A 192 -7.60 -6.22 26.71
CA ARG A 192 -6.25 -6.24 27.28
C ARG A 192 -5.77 -7.67 27.36
N VAL A 193 -4.64 -7.94 26.73
CA VAL A 193 -3.92 -9.21 26.84
C VAL A 193 -2.52 -8.89 27.33
N ASP A 194 -2.16 -9.41 28.49
CA ASP A 194 -0.95 -9.05 29.23
C ASP A 194 -0.86 -7.53 29.49
N GLU A 195 0.20 -6.87 29.02
CA GLU A 195 0.39 -5.43 29.17
C GLU A 195 -0.06 -4.61 27.96
N ARG A 196 -0.58 -5.27 26.88
CA ARG A 196 -1.00 -4.63 25.63
C ARG A 196 -2.50 -4.49 25.53
N VAL A 197 -2.95 -3.38 24.96
CA VAL A 197 -4.36 -3.14 24.61
C VAL A 197 -4.53 -3.29 23.10
N TYR A 198 -5.50 -4.10 22.70
CA TYR A 198 -5.88 -4.32 21.31
C TYR A 198 -7.23 -3.68 21.04
N TYR A 199 -7.36 -3.04 19.89
CA TYR A 199 -8.56 -2.33 19.49
C TYR A 199 -9.22 -3.03 18.30
N PHE A 200 -10.55 -3.04 18.26
CA PHE A 200 -11.33 -3.81 17.29
C PHE A 200 -12.35 -2.94 16.57
N CYS A 201 -12.48 -3.15 15.27
CA CYS A 201 -13.47 -2.51 14.42
C CYS A 201 -14.90 -3.05 14.66
N SER A 202 -15.04 -4.25 15.26
CA SER A 202 -16.31 -4.92 15.50
C SER A 202 -16.26 -5.84 16.73
N LEU A 203 -17.44 -6.16 17.26
CA LEU A 203 -17.58 -7.18 18.34
C LEU A 203 -17.21 -8.58 17.85
N ASP A 204 -17.41 -8.88 16.58
CA ASP A 204 -17.09 -10.19 16.01
C ASP A 204 -15.58 -10.39 15.90
N CYS A 205 -14.82 -9.37 15.50
CA CYS A 205 -13.35 -9.39 15.58
C CYS A 205 -12.87 -9.56 17.03
N ALA A 206 -13.43 -8.81 17.98
CA ALA A 206 -13.06 -8.94 19.39
C ALA A 206 -13.34 -10.35 19.93
N LYS A 207 -14.45 -10.98 19.56
CA LYS A 207 -14.77 -12.37 19.92
C LYS A 207 -13.81 -13.36 19.26
N ALA A 208 -13.53 -13.21 17.96
CA ALA A 208 -12.59 -14.08 17.25
C ALA A 208 -11.22 -14.05 17.93
N PHE A 209 -10.71 -12.86 18.23
CA PHE A 209 -9.45 -12.67 18.95
C PHE A 209 -9.48 -13.29 20.35
N SER A 210 -10.52 -13.03 21.14
CA SER A 210 -10.67 -13.57 22.50
C SER A 210 -10.67 -15.11 22.53
N ASN A 211 -11.21 -15.75 21.51
CA ASN A 211 -11.27 -17.22 21.42
C ASN A 211 -9.90 -17.85 21.12
N ASN A 212 -9.04 -17.17 20.36
CA ASN A 212 -7.72 -17.69 19.99
C ASN A 212 -6.73 -16.55 19.67
N PRO A 213 -6.24 -15.82 20.71
CA PRO A 213 -5.35 -14.68 20.51
C PRO A 213 -4.05 -15.05 19.79
N GLU A 214 -3.50 -16.23 20.04
CA GLU A 214 -2.21 -16.68 19.48
C GLU A 214 -2.22 -16.74 17.94
N CYS A 215 -3.39 -16.99 17.32
CA CYS A 215 -3.51 -17.00 15.85
C CYS A 215 -3.32 -15.61 15.22
N PHE A 216 -3.50 -14.54 15.99
CA PHE A 216 -3.48 -13.17 15.50
C PHE A 216 -2.26 -12.35 15.96
N LEU A 217 -1.45 -12.91 16.87
CA LEU A 217 -0.29 -12.22 17.46
C LEU A 217 1.06 -12.64 16.86
N ASN A 218 1.11 -13.68 16.03
CA ASN A 218 2.34 -14.29 15.51
C ASN A 218 2.69 -13.85 14.08
N HIS A 219 2.39 -12.59 13.71
CA HIS A 219 2.79 -12.04 12.40
C HIS A 219 3.68 -10.80 12.53
#